data_fcfb93923a512429a3cadcd084e232c3
#
_entry.id   fcfb93923a512429a3cadcd084e232c3
#
_cell.length_a   1.000
_cell.length_b   1.000
_cell.length_c   1.000
_cell.angle_alpha   90.00
_cell.angle_beta   90.00
_cell.angle_gamma   90.00
#
_symmetry.space_group_name_H-M   'P 1'
#
loop_
_entity.id
_entity.type
_entity.pdbx_description
1 polymer ?
#
loop_
_entity_poly.entity_id
_entity_poly.type
_entity_poly.pdbx_seq_one_letter_code
_entity_poly.pdbx_strand_id
1 'polypeptide(L)'
;MYARYVILVYMFIDKATIVIRSGKGGDGAVSFRREPFVPNGGPDGGNGGKGGDVVFLANRGLRTLMDLKYMKKYKAPPGQNGMGSNKYGKGGEELVIKVPVGSVIIDEESGAFMADLAEDGARFVAAIGGKGGLGNSSFKNSVRQAPNFAEAGSQGQERTVVIELKLIADVGIIGLPNVGKSTLLSASTGANPKIANYHFTTIAPNLGVVELANTSFVLADIPGLIAGAAEGAGLGHDFLKHIERTKMLIHVVDASGSEGREPLDDYLTVLKEMEAYSPLLMKKPQIAALNKADLIGALGGGTDSGKLHEATDEIHEVPDGDVSDGADKNVSRLIAHLDGQGTDYYLISAATGQGVRELMNAAAGRLVQAENDEEAAGAPSWGDQSQWMRVTRVEDDPDYRDVKISEADDGAFVLSGKHLYKIFDSTNFNDAGSLGYLNKHLVSNGIIRKLKARGLEEGGTIRIKDFDMEWYDDE
;
A
#
# COMPACT_ATOMS: atom_id res chain seq x y z
N MET A 1 -4.93 -43.00 -0.97
CA MET A 1 -4.35 -41.78 -0.35
C MET A 1 -4.63 -40.62 -1.31
N TYR A 2 -5.78 -39.95 -1.15
CA TYR A 2 -6.21 -38.88 -2.05
C TYR A 2 -5.53 -37.59 -1.59
N ALA A 3 -4.61 -37.05 -2.38
CA ALA A 3 -4.07 -35.70 -2.20
C ALA A 3 -5.21 -34.70 -2.47
N ARG A 4 -5.70 -34.05 -1.45
CA ARG A 4 -6.56 -32.88 -1.58
C ARG A 4 -5.72 -31.74 -2.13
N TYR A 5 -5.83 -31.48 -3.42
CA TYR A 5 -5.42 -30.20 -3.97
C TYR A 5 -6.35 -29.13 -3.41
N VAL A 6 -5.84 -28.35 -2.49
CA VAL A 6 -6.47 -27.09 -2.10
C VAL A 6 -6.25 -26.12 -3.26
N ILE A 7 -7.26 -25.96 -4.10
CA ILE A 7 -7.29 -24.88 -5.09
C ILE A 7 -7.39 -23.60 -4.27
N LEU A 8 -6.25 -22.93 -4.05
CA LEU A 8 -6.22 -21.55 -3.54
C LEU A 8 -6.84 -20.67 -4.64
N VAL A 9 -8.12 -20.36 -4.47
CA VAL A 9 -8.79 -19.34 -5.29
C VAL A 9 -8.15 -18.01 -4.91
N TYR A 10 -7.23 -17.53 -5.71
CA TYR A 10 -6.62 -16.20 -5.54
C TYR A 10 -7.69 -15.14 -5.83
N MET A 11 -8.30 -14.64 -4.76
CA MET A 11 -9.23 -13.53 -4.83
C MET A 11 -8.43 -12.23 -4.82
N PHE A 12 -8.52 -11.42 -5.89
CA PHE A 12 -7.91 -10.09 -5.91
C PHE A 12 -8.49 -9.21 -4.79
N ILE A 13 -7.62 -8.67 -3.95
CA ILE A 13 -7.97 -7.81 -2.83
C ILE A 13 -7.20 -6.52 -2.98
N ASP A 14 -7.96 -5.45 -3.18
CA ASP A 14 -7.52 -4.08 -3.42
C ASP A 14 -7.55 -3.19 -2.17
N LYS A 15 -8.24 -3.65 -1.13
CA LYS A 15 -8.36 -2.91 0.13
C LYS A 15 -8.25 -3.85 1.32
N ALA A 16 -7.42 -3.48 2.28
CA ALA A 16 -7.26 -4.21 3.54
C ALA A 16 -7.16 -3.23 4.71
N THR A 17 -7.87 -3.54 5.81
CA THR A 17 -7.74 -2.82 7.08
C THR A 17 -7.00 -3.69 8.07
N ILE A 18 -5.93 -3.15 8.66
CA ILE A 18 -5.10 -3.83 9.64
C ILE A 18 -4.81 -2.94 10.84
N VAL A 19 -4.62 -3.56 12.00
CA VAL A 19 -4.16 -2.90 13.23
C VAL A 19 -2.67 -3.14 13.37
N ILE A 20 -1.90 -2.07 13.42
CA ILE A 20 -0.45 -2.09 13.62
C ILE A 20 -0.13 -1.57 15.01
N ARG A 21 0.79 -2.25 15.71
CA ARG A 21 1.29 -1.82 17.01
C ARG A 21 2.81 -1.92 17.03
N SER A 22 3.47 -0.80 17.26
CA SER A 22 4.92 -0.79 17.46
C SER A 22 5.31 -1.34 18.84
N GLY A 23 6.58 -1.70 19.02
CA GLY A 23 7.09 -2.27 20.25
C GLY A 23 7.12 -1.23 21.39
N LYS A 24 6.82 -1.65 22.62
CA LYS A 24 7.12 -0.87 23.83
C LYS A 24 8.63 -0.73 23.98
N GLY A 25 9.13 0.40 24.49
CA GLY A 25 10.51 0.52 24.95
C GLY A 25 10.78 -0.37 26.18
N GLY A 26 12.01 -0.87 26.30
CA GLY A 26 12.45 -1.58 27.50
C GLY A 26 12.57 -0.63 28.67
N ASP A 27 12.34 -1.11 29.89
CA ASP A 27 12.45 -0.31 31.11
C ASP A 27 13.93 -0.09 31.48
N GLY A 28 14.26 1.06 32.05
CA GLY A 28 15.55 1.33 32.66
C GLY A 28 15.76 0.48 33.92
N ALA A 29 17.02 0.15 34.20
CA ALA A 29 17.36 -0.63 35.38
C ALA A 29 17.74 0.26 36.57
N VAL A 30 17.36 -0.18 37.78
CA VAL A 30 17.94 0.32 39.04
C VAL A 30 18.92 -0.70 39.52
N SER A 31 20.20 -0.36 39.49
CA SER A 31 21.28 -1.23 39.96
C SER A 31 22.43 -0.40 40.58
N PHE A 32 23.15 -1.00 41.51
CA PHE A 32 24.31 -0.39 42.16
C PHE A 32 25.48 -1.33 42.07
N ARG A 33 26.64 -0.79 41.77
CA ARG A 33 27.90 -1.54 41.70
C ARG A 33 28.20 -2.18 43.05
N ARG A 34 28.46 -3.47 43.07
CA ARG A 34 28.84 -4.23 44.26
C ARG A 34 30.17 -4.92 43.97
N GLU A 35 31.19 -4.50 44.70
CA GLU A 35 32.53 -5.11 44.63
C GLU A 35 33.05 -5.40 46.06
N PRO A 36 33.91 -6.40 46.20
CA PRO A 36 34.63 -6.60 47.46
C PRO A 36 35.34 -5.31 47.86
N PHE A 37 35.18 -4.91 49.11
CA PHE A 37 35.78 -3.70 49.71
C PHE A 37 35.24 -2.35 49.20
N VAL A 38 34.16 -2.33 48.41
CA VAL A 38 33.46 -1.10 48.00
C VAL A 38 32.00 -1.16 48.49
N PRO A 39 31.72 -0.80 49.77
CA PRO A 39 30.38 -0.96 50.36
C PRO A 39 29.32 -0.06 49.73
N ASN A 40 29.73 1.12 49.18
CA ASN A 40 28.84 2.10 48.57
C ASN A 40 29.22 2.30 47.09
N GLY A 41 28.97 1.27 46.25
CA GLY A 41 29.15 1.42 44.81
C GLY A 41 28.12 2.39 44.21
N GLY A 42 28.53 3.19 43.22
CA GLY A 42 27.64 4.13 42.54
C GLY A 42 26.54 3.43 41.71
N PRO A 43 25.55 4.18 41.24
CA PRO A 43 24.49 3.66 40.37
C PRO A 43 25.10 3.16 39.05
N ASP A 44 24.71 1.97 38.61
CA ASP A 44 25.21 1.31 37.41
C ASP A 44 24.08 0.66 36.57
N GLY A 45 22.84 1.04 36.79
CA GLY A 45 21.70 0.59 35.98
C GLY A 45 21.73 1.20 34.59
N GLY A 46 21.69 0.34 33.56
CA GLY A 46 21.67 0.72 32.15
C GLY A 46 20.28 1.11 31.66
N ASN A 47 20.23 1.77 30.53
CA ASN A 47 18.98 2.18 29.90
C ASN A 47 18.30 1.00 29.18
N GLY A 48 16.97 1.03 29.04
CA GLY A 48 16.22 0.11 28.21
C GLY A 48 16.44 0.37 26.72
N GLY A 49 16.20 -0.65 25.90
CA GLY A 49 16.27 -0.55 24.43
C GLY A 49 15.01 0.09 23.84
N LYS A 50 15.13 0.72 22.68
CA LYS A 50 13.97 1.21 21.90
C LYS A 50 13.09 0.03 21.47
N GLY A 51 11.76 0.16 21.42
CA GLY A 51 10.85 -0.80 20.80
C GLY A 51 11.00 -0.81 19.27
N GLY A 52 10.63 -1.92 18.64
CA GLY A 52 10.66 -2.06 17.18
C GLY A 52 9.64 -1.15 16.49
N ASP A 53 10.03 -0.56 15.38
CA ASP A 53 9.14 0.22 14.52
C ASP A 53 8.28 -0.73 13.65
N VAL A 54 7.14 -0.24 13.12
CA VAL A 54 6.38 -0.91 12.08
C VAL A 54 6.59 -0.16 10.77
N VAL A 55 7.08 -0.89 9.76
CA VAL A 55 7.50 -0.33 8.48
C VAL A 55 6.76 -1.03 7.35
N PHE A 56 6.16 -0.27 6.46
CA PHE A 56 5.68 -0.78 5.17
C PHE A 56 6.80 -0.72 4.15
N LEU A 57 6.91 -1.78 3.36
CA LEU A 57 7.90 -1.90 2.28
C LEU A 57 7.19 -2.31 1.00
N ALA A 58 7.27 -1.49 -0.03
CA ALA A 58 6.78 -1.84 -1.37
C ALA A 58 7.60 -2.99 -1.95
N ASN A 59 6.91 -3.97 -2.54
CA ASN A 59 7.54 -5.12 -3.16
C ASN A 59 6.84 -5.43 -4.49
N ARG A 60 7.58 -5.34 -5.60
CA ARG A 60 7.12 -5.63 -6.95
C ARG A 60 6.65 -7.09 -7.14
N GLY A 61 7.15 -8.02 -6.33
CA GLY A 61 6.71 -9.42 -6.35
C GLY A 61 5.32 -9.68 -5.80
N LEU A 62 4.68 -8.67 -5.15
CA LEU A 62 3.32 -8.77 -4.64
C LEU A 62 2.36 -8.04 -5.58
N ARG A 63 1.20 -8.67 -5.85
CA ARG A 63 0.16 -8.12 -6.75
C ARG A 63 -1.19 -7.90 -6.06
N THR A 64 -1.34 -8.31 -4.82
CA THR A 64 -2.62 -8.28 -4.08
C THR A 64 -2.36 -8.12 -2.59
N LEU A 65 -3.34 -7.57 -1.86
CA LEU A 65 -3.32 -7.42 -0.40
C LEU A 65 -3.88 -8.65 0.33
N MET A 66 -3.88 -9.83 -0.31
CA MET A 66 -4.51 -11.04 0.23
C MET A 66 -3.96 -11.42 1.61
N ASP A 67 -2.65 -11.39 1.80
CA ASP A 67 -2.01 -11.75 3.07
C ASP A 67 -2.49 -10.84 4.21
N LEU A 68 -2.71 -9.56 3.92
CA LEU A 68 -3.16 -8.57 4.90
C LEU A 68 -4.64 -8.73 5.26
N LYS A 69 -5.45 -9.37 4.42
CA LYS A 69 -6.85 -9.67 4.72
C LYS A 69 -6.99 -10.73 5.80
N TYR A 70 -6.11 -11.74 5.78
CA TYR A 70 -6.17 -12.84 6.73
C TYR A 70 -5.51 -12.48 8.06
N MET A 71 -4.39 -11.78 8.02
CA MET A 71 -3.66 -11.34 9.20
C MET A 71 -3.94 -9.86 9.49
N LYS A 72 -4.85 -9.61 10.43
CA LYS A 72 -5.34 -8.25 10.71
C LYS A 72 -4.57 -7.51 11.80
N LYS A 73 -3.69 -8.18 12.56
CA LYS A 73 -2.97 -7.58 13.68
C LYS A 73 -1.48 -7.82 13.54
N TYR A 74 -0.73 -6.75 13.55
CA TYR A 74 0.72 -6.76 13.42
C TYR A 74 1.34 -6.05 14.63
N LYS A 75 2.24 -6.74 15.35
CA LYS A 75 2.89 -6.21 16.53
C LYS A 75 4.40 -6.37 16.42
N ALA A 76 5.12 -5.25 16.47
CA ALA A 76 6.59 -5.25 16.53
C ALA A 76 7.09 -5.66 17.93
N PRO A 77 8.27 -6.29 18.01
CA PRO A 77 8.86 -6.72 19.29
C PRO A 77 9.20 -5.53 20.19
N PRO A 78 9.09 -5.68 21.51
CA PRO A 78 9.50 -4.65 22.46
C PRO A 78 11.03 -4.56 22.55
N GLY A 79 11.54 -3.44 23.06
CA GLY A 79 12.91 -3.30 23.50
C GLY A 79 13.17 -4.12 24.77
N GLN A 80 14.41 -4.57 24.94
CA GLN A 80 14.84 -5.25 26.17
C GLN A 80 15.07 -4.26 27.29
N ASN A 81 14.79 -4.68 28.52
CA ASN A 81 15.07 -3.86 29.69
C ASN A 81 16.58 -3.65 29.89
N GLY A 82 16.95 -2.53 30.48
CA GLY A 82 18.30 -2.30 30.95
C GLY A 82 18.70 -3.31 32.03
N MET A 83 20.01 -3.46 32.24
CA MET A 83 20.57 -4.37 33.23
C MET A 83 21.63 -3.63 34.07
N GLY A 84 22.11 -4.28 35.14
CA GLY A 84 23.22 -3.78 35.91
C GLY A 84 24.54 -3.68 35.12
N SER A 85 25.57 -3.09 35.72
CA SER A 85 26.87 -2.86 35.09
C SER A 85 26.82 -2.01 33.82
N ASN A 86 25.92 -1.01 33.79
CA ASN A 86 25.65 -0.10 32.67
C ASN A 86 25.31 -0.80 31.36
N LYS A 87 24.76 -2.03 31.40
CA LYS A 87 24.36 -2.75 30.18
C LYS A 87 23.01 -2.24 29.68
N TYR A 88 23.05 -1.69 28.47
CA TYR A 88 21.83 -1.25 27.79
C TYR A 88 21.01 -2.42 27.28
N GLY A 89 19.69 -2.29 27.30
CA GLY A 89 18.79 -3.23 26.64
C GLY A 89 18.93 -3.18 25.13
N LYS A 90 18.88 -4.34 24.45
CA LYS A 90 18.84 -4.40 22.97
C LYS A 90 17.54 -3.79 22.45
N GLY A 91 17.61 -3.01 21.36
CA GLY A 91 16.43 -2.52 20.67
C GLY A 91 15.60 -3.66 20.08
N GLY A 92 14.28 -3.48 20.02
CA GLY A 92 13.38 -4.36 19.29
C GLY A 92 13.65 -4.25 17.79
N GLU A 93 13.54 -5.38 17.10
CA GLU A 93 13.69 -5.42 15.65
C GLU A 93 12.49 -4.77 14.96
N GLU A 94 12.71 -4.17 13.80
CA GLU A 94 11.64 -3.61 13.00
C GLU A 94 10.71 -4.70 12.47
N LEU A 95 9.41 -4.45 12.47
CA LEU A 95 8.44 -5.28 11.80
C LEU A 95 8.19 -4.73 10.39
N VAL A 96 8.72 -5.43 9.39
CA VAL A 96 8.53 -5.05 7.99
C VAL A 96 7.30 -5.76 7.43
N ILE A 97 6.30 -4.98 7.02
CA ILE A 97 5.08 -5.43 6.34
C ILE A 97 5.25 -5.14 4.85
N LYS A 98 5.33 -6.20 4.04
CA LYS A 98 5.46 -6.06 2.60
C LYS A 98 4.09 -5.81 1.98
N VAL A 99 4.03 -4.84 1.07
CA VAL A 99 2.83 -4.47 0.31
C VAL A 99 3.17 -4.35 -1.18
N PRO A 100 2.20 -4.51 -2.08
CA PRO A 100 2.41 -4.26 -3.50
C PRO A 100 2.85 -2.82 -3.78
N VAL A 101 3.60 -2.63 -4.87
CA VAL A 101 3.89 -1.30 -5.41
C VAL A 101 2.58 -0.59 -5.77
N GLY A 102 2.48 0.71 -5.48
CA GLY A 102 1.25 1.51 -5.67
C GLY A 102 0.24 1.38 -4.52
N SER A 103 0.65 0.82 -3.38
CA SER A 103 -0.16 0.81 -2.17
C SER A 103 -0.19 2.19 -1.50
N VAL A 104 -1.39 2.65 -1.18
CA VAL A 104 -1.65 3.86 -0.40
C VAL A 104 -2.03 3.47 1.00
N ILE A 105 -1.44 4.15 1.96
CA ILE A 105 -1.70 3.95 3.38
C ILE A 105 -2.45 5.14 3.92
N ILE A 106 -3.60 4.87 4.55
CA ILE A 106 -4.52 5.87 5.11
C ILE A 106 -4.75 5.50 6.58
N ASP A 107 -4.71 6.49 7.44
CA ASP A 107 -5.09 6.31 8.85
C ASP A 107 -6.62 6.23 8.95
N GLU A 108 -7.16 5.16 9.55
CA GLU A 108 -8.61 4.91 9.59
C GLU A 108 -9.34 5.93 10.47
N GLU A 109 -8.74 6.34 11.59
CA GLU A 109 -9.39 7.24 12.55
C GLU A 109 -9.50 8.68 12.03
N SER A 110 -8.40 9.18 11.44
CA SER A 110 -8.36 10.56 10.94
C SER A 110 -8.77 10.68 9.48
N GLY A 111 -8.81 9.59 8.72
CA GLY A 111 -8.94 9.60 7.26
C GLY A 111 -7.72 10.22 6.55
N ALA A 112 -6.65 10.52 7.28
CA ALA A 112 -5.50 11.21 6.75
C ALA A 112 -4.65 10.29 5.88
N PHE A 113 -4.22 10.82 4.74
CA PHE A 113 -3.24 10.18 3.87
C PHE A 113 -1.88 10.14 4.56
N MET A 114 -1.31 8.93 4.70
CA MET A 114 -0.03 8.72 5.37
C MET A 114 1.13 8.54 4.40
N ALA A 115 0.96 7.69 3.38
CA ALA A 115 2.00 7.42 2.39
C ALA A 115 1.45 6.83 1.10
N ASP A 116 2.18 7.05 -0.01
CA ASP A 116 2.03 6.38 -1.30
C ASP A 116 3.33 5.62 -1.61
N LEU A 117 3.24 4.32 -1.72
CA LEU A 117 4.38 3.45 -1.99
C LEU A 117 4.43 3.12 -3.49
N ALA A 118 4.69 4.14 -4.31
CA ALA A 118 4.64 4.07 -5.77
C ALA A 118 5.83 3.33 -6.41
N GLU A 119 6.98 3.23 -5.72
CA GLU A 119 8.21 2.64 -6.23
C GLU A 119 8.58 1.37 -5.50
N ASP A 120 9.22 0.42 -6.20
CA ASP A 120 9.74 -0.81 -5.57
C ASP A 120 10.82 -0.46 -4.53
N GLY A 121 10.76 -1.13 -3.39
CA GLY A 121 11.64 -0.82 -2.26
C GLY A 121 11.30 0.47 -1.50
N ALA A 122 10.26 1.23 -1.91
CA ALA A 122 9.78 2.38 -1.14
C ALA A 122 9.41 1.96 0.28
N ARG A 123 9.85 2.76 1.25
CA ARG A 123 9.77 2.41 2.67
C ARG A 123 9.10 3.52 3.47
N PHE A 124 8.13 3.15 4.31
CA PHE A 124 7.41 4.08 5.17
C PHE A 124 7.27 3.55 6.60
N VAL A 125 7.67 4.36 7.58
CA VAL A 125 7.52 4.04 9.01
C VAL A 125 6.13 4.47 9.47
N ALA A 126 5.21 3.52 9.63
CA ALA A 126 3.82 3.80 9.98
C ALA A 126 3.57 3.93 11.49
N ALA A 127 4.38 3.25 12.31
CA ALA A 127 4.32 3.38 13.76
C ALA A 127 5.72 3.29 14.37
N ILE A 128 6.06 4.29 15.19
CA ILE A 128 7.38 4.41 15.81
C ILE A 128 7.36 3.69 17.16
N GLY A 129 8.37 2.86 17.41
CA GLY A 129 8.57 2.15 18.66
C GLY A 129 8.80 3.08 19.84
N GLY A 130 8.34 2.63 21.01
CA GLY A 130 8.52 3.35 22.26
C GLY A 130 9.99 3.56 22.60
N LYS A 131 10.34 4.69 23.22
CA LYS A 131 11.69 4.97 23.70
C LYS A 131 12.00 4.08 24.91
N GLY A 132 13.24 3.57 24.99
CA GLY A 132 13.71 2.90 26.19
C GLY A 132 13.79 3.87 27.36
N GLY A 133 13.42 3.41 28.55
CA GLY A 133 13.52 4.16 29.80
C GLY A 133 14.98 4.34 30.25
N LEU A 134 15.28 5.43 30.90
CA LEU A 134 16.61 5.71 31.43
C LEU A 134 16.86 4.93 32.71
N GLY A 135 18.02 4.29 32.81
CA GLY A 135 18.49 3.64 34.04
C GLY A 135 18.97 4.64 35.09
N ASN A 136 19.09 4.19 36.36
CA ASN A 136 19.48 5.08 37.45
C ASN A 136 20.84 5.73 37.27
N SER A 137 21.76 5.13 36.50
CA SER A 137 23.07 5.74 36.20
C SER A 137 22.95 7.03 35.41
N SER A 138 21.90 7.19 34.57
CA SER A 138 21.64 8.39 33.77
C SER A 138 21.14 9.58 34.59
N PHE A 139 20.63 9.38 35.82
CA PHE A 139 20.13 10.42 36.71
C PHE A 139 21.17 10.90 37.75
N LYS A 140 22.36 10.35 37.70
CA LYS A 140 23.48 10.76 38.59
C LYS A 140 23.90 12.20 38.27
N ASN A 141 23.98 13.03 39.33
CA ASN A 141 24.52 14.37 39.26
C ASN A 141 25.23 14.73 40.58
N SER A 142 25.80 15.95 40.69
CA SER A 142 26.55 16.39 41.86
C SER A 142 25.70 16.42 43.15
N VAL A 143 24.41 16.66 43.04
CA VAL A 143 23.49 16.68 44.18
C VAL A 143 22.90 15.32 44.47
N ARG A 144 22.54 14.55 43.43
CA ARG A 144 21.98 13.20 43.53
C ARG A 144 23.02 12.19 43.08
N GLN A 145 23.83 11.69 43.99
CA GLN A 145 24.93 10.78 43.66
C GLN A 145 24.50 9.32 43.55
N ALA A 146 23.42 8.91 44.20
CA ALA A 146 22.91 7.54 44.22
C ALA A 146 21.40 7.49 44.00
N PRO A 147 20.90 7.82 42.76
CA PRO A 147 19.50 7.72 42.46
C PRO A 147 19.03 6.24 42.50
N ASN A 148 17.90 5.98 43.16
CA ASN A 148 17.34 4.66 43.35
C ASN A 148 16.06 4.44 42.48
N PHE A 149 15.90 5.20 41.43
CA PHE A 149 14.78 5.10 40.48
C PHE A 149 15.27 5.03 39.04
N ALA A 150 14.45 4.52 38.16
CA ALA A 150 14.65 4.47 36.72
C ALA A 150 13.34 4.80 36.01
N GLU A 151 13.41 5.17 34.77
CA GLU A 151 12.22 5.39 33.93
C GLU A 151 11.71 4.08 33.31
N ALA A 152 10.39 3.92 33.24
CA ALA A 152 9.78 2.89 32.42
C ALA A 152 9.94 3.22 30.93
N GLY A 153 10.06 2.20 30.10
CA GLY A 153 10.03 2.38 28.65
C GLY A 153 8.67 2.87 28.18
N SER A 154 8.66 3.83 27.27
CA SER A 154 7.41 4.40 26.75
C SER A 154 6.63 3.37 25.92
N GLN A 155 5.30 3.47 25.91
CA GLN A 155 4.44 2.64 25.08
C GLN A 155 4.73 2.88 23.59
N GLY A 156 4.57 1.84 22.77
CA GLY A 156 4.58 1.97 21.33
C GLY A 156 3.28 2.60 20.82
N GLN A 157 3.30 3.05 19.58
CA GLN A 157 2.11 3.57 18.90
C GLN A 157 1.23 2.43 18.42
N GLU A 158 -0.09 2.58 18.54
CA GLU A 158 -1.09 1.70 17.95
C GLU A 158 -1.93 2.52 16.96
N ARG A 159 -2.15 1.98 15.76
CA ARG A 159 -2.94 2.61 14.71
C ARG A 159 -3.74 1.57 13.95
N THR A 160 -4.93 1.94 13.51
CA THR A 160 -5.66 1.20 12.49
C THR A 160 -5.42 1.88 11.15
N VAL A 161 -4.89 1.12 10.19
CA VAL A 161 -4.57 1.65 8.87
C VAL A 161 -5.34 0.92 7.80
N VAL A 162 -5.81 1.68 6.82
CA VAL A 162 -6.42 1.18 5.60
C VAL A 162 -5.37 1.24 4.50
N ILE A 163 -5.15 0.11 3.84
CA ILE A 163 -4.24 0.00 2.72
C ILE A 163 -5.08 -0.19 1.46
N GLU A 164 -4.92 0.67 0.48
CA GLU A 164 -5.62 0.63 -0.80
C GLU A 164 -4.61 0.56 -1.94
N LEU A 165 -4.86 -0.32 -2.91
CA LEU A 165 -4.05 -0.38 -4.13
C LEU A 165 -4.56 0.67 -5.11
N LYS A 166 -3.70 1.61 -5.50
CA LYS A 166 -3.97 2.58 -6.57
C LYS A 166 -3.70 2.04 -7.96
N LEU A 167 -2.90 0.98 -8.10
CA LEU A 167 -2.67 0.31 -9.37
C LEU A 167 -3.92 -0.48 -9.72
N ILE A 168 -4.64 -0.02 -10.74
CA ILE A 168 -5.88 -0.66 -11.18
C ILE A 168 -5.54 -1.91 -11.98
N ALA A 169 -4.55 -1.85 -12.88
CA ALA A 169 -4.11 -2.98 -13.70
C ALA A 169 -2.72 -2.74 -14.31
N ASP A 170 -1.99 -3.83 -14.57
CA ASP A 170 -0.77 -3.81 -15.36
C ASP A 170 -1.10 -3.66 -16.85
N VAL A 171 -2.19 -4.34 -17.30
CA VAL A 171 -2.67 -4.38 -18.69
C VAL A 171 -4.11 -3.89 -18.78
N GLY A 172 -4.36 -2.90 -19.62
CA GLY A 172 -5.73 -2.43 -19.93
C GLY A 172 -6.26 -3.06 -21.20
N ILE A 173 -7.51 -3.56 -21.18
CA ILE A 173 -8.22 -3.99 -22.38
C ILE A 173 -9.04 -2.83 -22.91
N ILE A 174 -8.82 -2.48 -24.16
CA ILE A 174 -9.56 -1.42 -24.88
C ILE A 174 -10.24 -1.99 -26.14
N GLY A 175 -11.22 -1.31 -26.65
CA GLY A 175 -11.95 -1.70 -27.87
C GLY A 175 -13.40 -1.30 -27.81
N LEU A 176 -14.10 -1.37 -28.94
CA LEU A 176 -15.52 -1.03 -29.09
C LEU A 176 -16.44 -1.90 -28.21
N PRO A 177 -17.68 -1.51 -27.94
CA PRO A 177 -18.67 -2.39 -27.33
C PRO A 177 -18.85 -3.68 -28.16
N ASN A 178 -19.16 -4.79 -27.47
CA ASN A 178 -19.46 -6.11 -28.07
C ASN A 178 -18.32 -6.81 -28.84
N VAL A 179 -17.09 -6.26 -28.86
CA VAL A 179 -15.91 -6.93 -29.46
C VAL A 179 -15.41 -8.12 -28.63
N GLY A 180 -15.96 -8.33 -27.40
CA GLY A 180 -15.61 -9.46 -26.54
C GLY A 180 -14.57 -9.18 -25.45
N LYS A 181 -14.39 -7.92 -25.02
CA LYS A 181 -13.46 -7.53 -23.93
C LYS A 181 -13.69 -8.29 -22.63
N SER A 182 -14.91 -8.28 -22.13
CA SER A 182 -15.26 -8.95 -20.87
C SER A 182 -15.21 -10.48 -21.00
N THR A 183 -15.44 -11.03 -22.19
CA THR A 183 -15.27 -12.45 -22.49
C THR A 183 -13.79 -12.82 -22.47
N LEU A 184 -12.92 -11.99 -23.07
CA LEU A 184 -11.48 -12.18 -23.05
C LEU A 184 -10.96 -12.12 -21.60
N LEU A 185 -11.40 -11.14 -20.82
CA LEU A 185 -11.05 -11.04 -19.39
C LEU A 185 -11.41 -12.34 -18.64
N SER A 186 -12.64 -12.84 -18.84
CA SER A 186 -13.10 -14.07 -18.16
C SER A 186 -12.34 -15.31 -18.64
N ALA A 187 -12.01 -15.40 -19.93
CA ALA A 187 -11.25 -16.52 -20.49
C ALA A 187 -9.77 -16.53 -20.07
N SER A 188 -9.21 -15.36 -19.76
CA SER A 188 -7.80 -15.19 -19.39
C SER A 188 -7.54 -15.37 -17.91
N THR A 189 -8.57 -15.30 -17.06
CA THR A 189 -8.43 -15.29 -15.60
C THR A 189 -8.90 -16.60 -14.99
N GLY A 190 -8.14 -17.17 -14.05
CA GLY A 190 -8.48 -18.43 -13.38
C GLY A 190 -9.63 -18.34 -12.38
N ALA A 191 -10.09 -17.13 -12.05
CA ALA A 191 -11.21 -16.86 -11.18
C ALA A 191 -12.19 -15.87 -11.84
N ASN A 192 -13.46 -15.85 -11.42
CA ASN A 192 -14.43 -14.88 -11.91
C ASN A 192 -13.91 -13.45 -11.75
N PRO A 193 -13.94 -12.63 -12.82
CA PRO A 193 -13.57 -11.23 -12.75
C PRO A 193 -14.34 -10.52 -11.64
N LYS A 194 -13.68 -9.65 -10.89
CA LYS A 194 -14.29 -8.91 -9.80
C LYS A 194 -14.63 -7.51 -10.27
N ILE A 195 -15.87 -7.09 -10.03
CA ILE A 195 -16.27 -5.70 -10.18
C ILE A 195 -15.64 -4.92 -9.00
N ALA A 196 -14.73 -4.02 -9.29
CA ALA A 196 -14.07 -3.21 -8.28
C ALA A 196 -14.80 -1.87 -8.15
N ASN A 197 -15.47 -1.66 -7.00
CA ASN A 197 -16.13 -0.39 -6.66
C ASN A 197 -15.11 0.54 -6.01
N TYR A 198 -14.47 1.38 -6.78
CA TYR A 198 -13.61 2.44 -6.25
C TYR A 198 -14.43 3.70 -5.97
N HIS A 199 -14.21 4.35 -4.81
CA HIS A 199 -14.93 5.58 -4.41
C HIS A 199 -14.77 6.75 -5.38
N PHE A 200 -13.85 6.65 -6.32
CA PHE A 200 -13.49 7.67 -7.29
C PHE A 200 -13.84 7.29 -8.74
N THR A 201 -14.49 6.13 -8.99
CA THR A 201 -14.92 5.71 -10.34
C THR A 201 -16.42 5.78 -10.48
N THR A 202 -16.88 6.46 -11.54
CA THR A 202 -18.31 6.52 -11.90
C THR A 202 -18.80 5.18 -12.48
N ILE A 203 -17.88 4.42 -13.11
CA ILE A 203 -18.12 3.08 -13.66
C ILE A 203 -17.05 2.15 -13.09
N ALA A 204 -17.47 1.08 -12.44
CA ALA A 204 -16.57 0.10 -11.84
C ALA A 204 -15.93 -0.78 -12.92
N PRO A 205 -14.57 -0.86 -12.98
CA PRO A 205 -13.90 -1.75 -13.92
C PRO A 205 -14.03 -3.22 -13.49
N ASN A 206 -14.02 -4.12 -14.47
CA ASN A 206 -13.85 -5.54 -14.19
C ASN A 206 -12.36 -5.86 -14.16
N LEU A 207 -11.89 -6.43 -13.07
CA LEU A 207 -10.49 -6.81 -12.86
C LEU A 207 -10.33 -8.32 -12.79
N GLY A 208 -9.23 -8.82 -13.34
CA GLY A 208 -8.86 -10.22 -13.23
C GLY A 208 -7.35 -10.40 -13.12
N VAL A 209 -6.92 -11.44 -12.42
CA VAL A 209 -5.51 -11.82 -12.35
C VAL A 209 -5.24 -12.91 -13.38
N VAL A 210 -4.31 -12.65 -14.26
CA VAL A 210 -3.78 -13.63 -15.21
C VAL A 210 -2.58 -14.30 -14.57
N GLU A 211 -2.62 -15.63 -14.46
CA GLU A 211 -1.53 -16.44 -13.90
C GLU A 211 -0.87 -17.24 -15.01
N LEU A 212 0.43 -17.07 -15.18
CA LEU A 212 1.28 -17.83 -16.07
C LEU A 212 2.32 -18.60 -15.25
N ALA A 213 3.02 -19.53 -15.86
CA ALA A 213 3.95 -20.43 -15.16
C ALA A 213 4.98 -19.69 -14.27
N ASN A 214 5.47 -18.53 -14.71
CA ASN A 214 6.55 -17.78 -14.03
C ASN A 214 6.18 -16.33 -13.66
N THR A 215 4.99 -15.86 -14.01
CA THR A 215 4.58 -14.47 -13.76
C THR A 215 3.07 -14.37 -13.63
N SER A 216 2.63 -13.32 -12.96
CA SER A 216 1.21 -12.95 -12.89
C SER A 216 1.07 -11.45 -13.10
N PHE A 217 -0.03 -11.01 -13.69
CA PHE A 217 -0.34 -9.61 -13.89
C PHE A 217 -1.85 -9.36 -13.78
N VAL A 218 -2.22 -8.11 -13.50
CA VAL A 218 -3.61 -7.69 -13.40
C VAL A 218 -4.09 -7.16 -14.74
N LEU A 219 -5.18 -7.73 -15.24
CA LEU A 219 -5.87 -7.34 -16.47
C LEU A 219 -7.16 -6.59 -16.12
N ALA A 220 -7.41 -5.44 -16.73
CA ALA A 220 -8.61 -4.65 -16.53
C ALA A 220 -9.40 -4.48 -17.82
N ASP A 221 -10.70 -4.79 -17.78
CA ASP A 221 -11.65 -4.35 -18.82
C ASP A 221 -11.98 -2.88 -18.56
N ILE A 222 -11.64 -2.02 -19.51
CA ILE A 222 -11.83 -0.58 -19.44
C ILE A 222 -13.12 -0.22 -20.16
N PRO A 223 -14.27 -0.15 -19.45
CA PRO A 223 -15.53 0.20 -20.06
C PRO A 223 -15.57 1.71 -20.39
N GLY A 224 -16.11 2.06 -21.55
CA GLY A 224 -16.52 3.43 -21.84
C GLY A 224 -15.51 4.38 -22.47
N LEU A 225 -14.46 3.89 -23.14
CA LEU A 225 -13.66 4.73 -24.05
C LEU A 225 -14.50 5.29 -25.24
N ILE A 226 -15.73 4.78 -25.46
CA ILE A 226 -16.42 4.90 -26.74
C ILE A 226 -17.86 5.41 -26.67
N ALA A 227 -18.30 6.14 -25.71
CA ALA A 227 -19.61 6.78 -25.82
C ALA A 227 -19.57 8.19 -25.22
N GLY A 228 -19.11 9.18 -26.01
CA GLY A 228 -19.25 10.58 -25.63
C GLY A 228 -18.26 11.09 -24.59
N ALA A 229 -17.09 10.49 -24.46
CA ALA A 229 -16.03 10.97 -23.56
C ALA A 229 -15.57 12.41 -23.91
N ALA A 230 -15.62 12.78 -25.19
CA ALA A 230 -15.32 14.13 -25.67
C ALA A 230 -16.45 15.15 -25.41
N GLU A 231 -17.69 14.71 -25.18
CA GLU A 231 -18.84 15.60 -25.00
C GLU A 231 -19.21 15.89 -23.54
N GLY A 232 -18.37 15.50 -22.56
CA GLY A 232 -18.54 15.91 -21.17
C GLY A 232 -19.65 15.19 -20.38
N ALA A 233 -20.29 14.18 -20.94
CA ALA A 233 -21.34 13.42 -20.27
C ALA A 233 -20.75 12.26 -19.44
N GLY A 234 -20.16 12.54 -18.28
CA GLY A 234 -20.24 11.64 -17.15
C GLY A 234 -19.16 10.60 -16.92
N LEU A 235 -18.10 10.47 -17.72
CA LEU A 235 -16.95 9.63 -17.37
C LEU A 235 -15.94 10.49 -16.60
N GLY A 236 -15.86 10.28 -15.29
CA GLY A 236 -15.04 11.11 -14.42
C GLY A 236 -13.57 11.14 -14.87
N HIS A 237 -13.02 12.33 -15.01
CA HIS A 237 -11.61 12.59 -15.26
C HIS A 237 -10.65 11.75 -14.38
N ASP A 238 -11.15 11.28 -13.24
CA ASP A 238 -10.36 10.47 -12.30
C ASP A 238 -10.22 9.01 -12.74
N PHE A 239 -11.20 8.43 -13.44
CA PHE A 239 -11.09 7.07 -13.97
C PHE A 239 -10.06 6.97 -15.09
N LEU A 240 -9.99 7.99 -15.93
CA LEU A 240 -9.10 8.04 -17.07
C LEU A 240 -7.62 8.26 -16.65
N LYS A 241 -7.39 8.94 -15.52
CA LYS A 241 -6.06 9.00 -14.88
C LYS A 241 -5.56 7.62 -14.44
N HIS A 242 -6.46 6.67 -14.22
CA HIS A 242 -6.08 5.31 -13.82
C HIS A 242 -5.68 4.45 -15.02
N ILE A 243 -6.24 4.71 -16.21
CA ILE A 243 -5.80 4.08 -17.47
C ILE A 243 -4.38 4.55 -17.82
N GLU A 244 -4.07 5.81 -17.56
CA GLU A 244 -2.70 6.33 -17.73
C GLU A 244 -1.67 5.58 -16.88
N ARG A 245 -2.09 4.87 -15.85
CA ARG A 245 -1.21 4.07 -14.96
C ARG A 245 -1.06 2.62 -15.39
N THR A 246 -1.82 2.12 -16.38
CA THR A 246 -1.54 0.80 -16.95
C THR A 246 -0.20 0.85 -17.70
N LYS A 247 0.55 -0.25 -17.68
CA LYS A 247 1.88 -0.32 -18.33
C LYS A 247 1.77 -0.58 -19.82
N MET A 248 0.72 -1.33 -20.24
CA MET A 248 0.46 -1.62 -21.64
C MET A 248 -1.04 -1.78 -21.91
N LEU A 249 -1.42 -1.83 -23.19
CA LEU A 249 -2.80 -1.97 -23.63
C LEU A 249 -2.95 -3.18 -24.55
N ILE A 250 -4.08 -3.90 -24.43
CA ILE A 250 -4.55 -4.88 -25.40
C ILE A 250 -5.75 -4.27 -26.12
N HIS A 251 -5.60 -4.02 -27.40
CA HIS A 251 -6.66 -3.50 -28.26
C HIS A 251 -7.44 -4.65 -28.90
N VAL A 252 -8.65 -4.88 -28.42
CA VAL A 252 -9.52 -5.96 -28.92
C VAL A 252 -10.38 -5.44 -30.06
N VAL A 253 -10.30 -6.10 -31.20
CA VAL A 253 -11.07 -5.79 -32.43
C VAL A 253 -11.90 -7.01 -32.84
N ASP A 254 -13.14 -6.80 -33.26
CA ASP A 254 -13.97 -7.85 -33.86
C ASP A 254 -13.50 -8.14 -35.28
N ALA A 255 -12.73 -9.19 -35.47
CA ALA A 255 -12.19 -9.55 -36.74
C ALA A 255 -13.26 -10.11 -37.71
N SER A 256 -14.37 -10.63 -37.20
CA SER A 256 -15.44 -11.19 -38.02
C SER A 256 -16.33 -10.13 -38.68
N GLY A 257 -16.30 -8.88 -38.17
CA GLY A 257 -17.22 -7.84 -38.60
C GLY A 257 -18.70 -8.18 -38.34
N SER A 258 -18.97 -9.01 -37.35
CA SER A 258 -20.31 -9.55 -37.04
C SER A 258 -21.38 -8.48 -36.77
N GLU A 259 -20.99 -7.26 -36.46
CA GLU A 259 -21.88 -6.11 -36.24
C GLU A 259 -22.00 -5.21 -37.47
N GLY A 260 -21.53 -5.65 -38.65
CA GLY A 260 -21.62 -4.90 -39.91
C GLY A 260 -20.64 -3.73 -39.98
N ARG A 261 -19.62 -3.67 -39.13
CA ARG A 261 -18.56 -2.66 -39.14
C ARG A 261 -17.27 -3.25 -39.72
N GLU A 262 -16.45 -2.38 -40.33
CA GLU A 262 -15.16 -2.80 -40.84
C GLU A 262 -14.12 -2.85 -39.69
N PRO A 263 -13.39 -3.95 -39.49
CA PRO A 263 -12.42 -4.09 -38.41
C PRO A 263 -11.33 -3.01 -38.38
N LEU A 264 -10.87 -2.54 -39.54
CA LEU A 264 -9.89 -1.47 -39.64
C LEU A 264 -10.46 -0.12 -39.15
N ASP A 265 -11.71 0.20 -39.54
CA ASP A 265 -12.36 1.42 -39.10
C ASP A 265 -12.59 1.42 -37.58
N ASP A 266 -12.99 0.28 -37.04
CA ASP A 266 -13.16 0.09 -35.61
C ASP A 266 -11.84 0.31 -34.86
N TYR A 267 -10.73 -0.25 -35.36
CA TYR A 267 -9.38 -0.07 -34.80
C TYR A 267 -8.97 1.39 -34.81
N LEU A 268 -9.10 2.08 -35.97
CA LEU A 268 -8.73 3.47 -36.11
C LEU A 268 -9.59 4.42 -35.28
N THR A 269 -10.88 4.10 -35.10
CA THR A 269 -11.79 4.90 -34.27
C THR A 269 -11.33 4.91 -32.81
N VAL A 270 -10.98 3.75 -32.26
CA VAL A 270 -10.47 3.65 -30.89
C VAL A 270 -9.17 4.41 -30.72
N LEU A 271 -8.24 4.31 -31.69
CA LEU A 271 -6.97 5.06 -31.63
C LEU A 271 -7.21 6.57 -31.63
N LYS A 272 -8.11 7.08 -32.46
CA LYS A 272 -8.46 8.53 -32.50
C LYS A 272 -9.07 9.00 -31.18
N GLU A 273 -9.92 8.19 -30.55
CA GLU A 273 -10.50 8.53 -29.25
C GLU A 273 -9.44 8.53 -28.14
N MET A 274 -8.50 7.57 -28.17
CA MET A 274 -7.38 7.53 -27.24
C MET A 274 -6.48 8.76 -27.39
N GLU A 275 -6.17 9.15 -28.63
CA GLU A 275 -5.34 10.33 -28.93
C GLU A 275 -6.02 11.62 -28.46
N ALA A 276 -7.31 11.75 -28.75
CA ALA A 276 -8.11 12.90 -28.32
C ALA A 276 -8.19 13.02 -26.80
N TYR A 277 -8.17 11.87 -26.12
CA TYR A 277 -8.24 11.83 -24.66
C TYR A 277 -6.89 12.13 -23.99
N SER A 278 -5.84 11.38 -24.30
CA SER A 278 -4.49 11.59 -23.76
C SER A 278 -3.41 11.08 -24.75
N PRO A 279 -2.57 11.98 -25.27
CA PRO A 279 -1.42 11.58 -26.11
C PRO A 279 -0.45 10.62 -25.40
N LEU A 280 -0.48 10.54 -24.06
CA LEU A 280 0.36 9.62 -23.29
C LEU A 280 -0.06 8.17 -23.49
N LEU A 281 -1.35 7.90 -23.72
CA LEU A 281 -1.85 6.55 -23.98
C LEU A 281 -1.32 5.98 -25.29
N MET A 282 -1.11 6.83 -26.30
CA MET A 282 -0.55 6.43 -27.59
C MET A 282 0.92 5.98 -27.51
N LYS A 283 1.64 6.42 -26.46
CA LYS A 283 3.06 6.04 -26.25
C LYS A 283 3.23 4.70 -25.57
N LYS A 284 2.15 4.12 -25.02
CA LYS A 284 2.22 2.84 -24.34
C LYS A 284 2.39 1.69 -25.30
N PRO A 285 3.11 0.63 -24.93
CA PRO A 285 3.13 -0.61 -25.69
C PRO A 285 1.71 -1.14 -25.91
N GLN A 286 1.41 -1.52 -27.16
CA GLN A 286 0.10 -2.04 -27.53
C GLN A 286 0.23 -3.38 -28.23
N ILE A 287 -0.73 -4.27 -28.00
CA ILE A 287 -0.92 -5.52 -28.76
C ILE A 287 -2.35 -5.53 -29.28
N ALA A 288 -2.53 -5.83 -30.57
CA ALA A 288 -3.86 -6.00 -31.15
C ALA A 288 -4.35 -7.45 -30.98
N ALA A 289 -5.56 -7.60 -30.43
CA ALA A 289 -6.22 -8.90 -30.28
C ALA A 289 -7.40 -8.97 -31.28
N LEU A 290 -7.20 -9.72 -32.37
CA LEU A 290 -8.19 -9.93 -33.42
C LEU A 290 -9.14 -11.04 -32.97
N ASN A 291 -10.23 -10.66 -32.32
CA ASN A 291 -11.16 -11.59 -31.66
C ASN A 291 -12.25 -12.09 -32.62
N LYS A 292 -12.97 -13.13 -32.19
CA LYS A 292 -14.00 -13.88 -32.93
C LYS A 292 -13.46 -14.60 -34.15
N ALA A 293 -12.23 -15.12 -34.05
CA ALA A 293 -11.61 -15.90 -35.12
C ALA A 293 -12.41 -17.18 -35.48
N ASP A 294 -13.20 -17.69 -34.55
CA ASP A 294 -14.12 -18.81 -34.75
C ASP A 294 -15.24 -18.53 -35.78
N LEU A 295 -15.52 -17.27 -36.09
CA LEU A 295 -16.51 -16.86 -37.08
C LEU A 295 -15.91 -16.56 -38.45
N ILE A 296 -14.57 -16.65 -38.60
CA ILE A 296 -13.85 -16.38 -39.84
C ILE A 296 -13.50 -17.72 -40.46
N GLY A 297 -14.10 -18.03 -41.62
CA GLY A 297 -14.16 -19.40 -42.18
C GLY A 297 -12.86 -19.96 -42.77
N ALA A 298 -11.89 -19.14 -43.20
CA ALA A 298 -10.74 -19.63 -44.00
C ALA A 298 -9.39 -19.60 -43.24
N LEU A 299 -9.25 -18.86 -42.13
CA LEU A 299 -8.01 -18.79 -41.36
C LEU A 299 -7.91 -19.83 -40.23
N GLY A 300 -8.96 -20.65 -40.04
CA GLY A 300 -9.06 -21.64 -38.95
C GLY A 300 -8.36 -23.01 -39.21
N GLY A 301 -7.66 -23.20 -40.29
CA GLY A 301 -7.12 -24.53 -40.72
C GLY A 301 -5.68 -24.82 -40.30
N GLY A 302 -4.98 -23.95 -39.68
CA GLY A 302 -3.57 -24.14 -39.25
C GLY A 302 -3.40 -24.22 -37.75
N THR A 303 -2.93 -25.36 -37.25
CA THR A 303 -2.70 -25.68 -35.83
C THR A 303 -1.47 -25.02 -35.22
N ASP A 304 -1.00 -23.88 -35.74
CA ASP A 304 0.16 -23.19 -35.16
C ASP A 304 -0.17 -21.70 -34.94
N SER A 305 -0.66 -21.39 -33.74
CA SER A 305 -0.99 -20.04 -33.27
C SER A 305 0.23 -19.31 -32.67
N GLY A 306 1.34 -19.33 -33.40
CA GLY A 306 2.53 -18.53 -33.15
C GLY A 306 2.61 -17.38 -34.14
N LYS A 307 3.19 -16.25 -33.77
CA LYS A 307 3.43 -15.05 -34.56
C LYS A 307 3.43 -15.31 -36.07
N LEU A 308 2.44 -14.78 -36.77
CA LEU A 308 2.37 -14.86 -38.24
C LEU A 308 3.54 -14.14 -38.95
N HIS A 309 4.45 -13.51 -38.22
CA HIS A 309 5.64 -12.84 -38.75
C HIS A 309 6.69 -13.72 -39.40
N GLU A 310 6.67 -15.06 -39.22
CA GLU A 310 7.64 -15.98 -39.85
C GLU A 310 7.13 -16.68 -41.13
N ALA A 311 5.89 -16.41 -41.56
CA ALA A 311 5.26 -17.10 -42.68
C ALA A 311 5.09 -16.23 -43.97
N THR A 312 5.72 -15.07 -44.07
CA THR A 312 5.52 -14.15 -45.23
C THR A 312 6.41 -14.41 -46.43
N ASP A 313 7.23 -15.47 -46.46
CA ASP A 313 8.06 -15.76 -47.65
C ASP A 313 7.40 -16.66 -48.70
N GLU A 314 6.17 -17.15 -48.48
CA GLU A 314 5.40 -17.89 -49.48
C GLU A 314 3.97 -17.35 -49.64
N ILE A 315 3.83 -16.21 -50.25
CA ILE A 315 2.53 -15.82 -50.81
C ILE A 315 2.29 -16.64 -52.05
N HIS A 316 1.68 -17.82 -51.92
CA HIS A 316 1.05 -18.48 -53.03
C HIS A 316 -0.11 -17.63 -53.53
N GLU A 317 -0.04 -17.22 -54.81
CA GLU A 317 -1.16 -16.65 -55.56
C GLU A 317 -2.40 -17.53 -55.36
N VAL A 318 -3.43 -16.93 -54.74
CA VAL A 318 -4.73 -17.59 -54.54
C VAL A 318 -5.39 -17.72 -55.91
N PRO A 319 -5.80 -18.91 -56.34
CA PRO A 319 -6.53 -19.10 -57.61
C PRO A 319 -7.88 -18.38 -57.54
N ASP A 320 -8.24 -17.64 -58.61
CA ASP A 320 -9.55 -17.07 -58.82
C ASP A 320 -10.65 -18.15 -58.77
N GLY A 321 -11.32 -18.29 -57.67
CA GLY A 321 -12.45 -19.18 -57.50
C GLY A 321 -13.26 -18.80 -56.29
N ASP A 322 -14.48 -18.36 -56.50
CA ASP A 322 -15.61 -18.06 -55.60
C ASP A 322 -15.33 -18.26 -54.11
N VAL A 323 -14.90 -17.17 -53.47
CA VAL A 323 -14.70 -17.07 -52.03
C VAL A 323 -15.87 -16.32 -51.42
N SER A 324 -16.54 -16.93 -50.50
CA SER A 324 -17.47 -16.30 -49.57
C SER A 324 -16.72 -15.24 -48.76
N ASP A 325 -16.54 -14.18 -49.27
CA ASP A 325 -16.80 -12.84 -49.10
C ASP A 325 -16.37 -12.03 -47.89
N GLY A 326 -16.07 -10.83 -48.09
CA GLY A 326 -16.16 -9.66 -47.24
C GLY A 326 -15.30 -9.70 -45.97
N ALA A 327 -15.47 -10.68 -45.12
CA ALA A 327 -14.80 -10.80 -43.80
C ALA A 327 -13.29 -11.06 -43.93
N ASP A 328 -12.85 -11.97 -44.81
CA ASP A 328 -11.44 -12.29 -44.97
C ASP A 328 -10.65 -11.12 -45.58
N LYS A 329 -11.26 -10.35 -46.50
CA LYS A 329 -10.64 -9.16 -47.09
C LYS A 329 -10.48 -8.03 -46.06
N ASN A 330 -11.46 -7.86 -45.18
CA ASN A 330 -11.43 -6.80 -44.15
C ASN A 330 -10.38 -7.10 -43.08
N VAL A 331 -10.25 -8.36 -42.68
CA VAL A 331 -9.17 -8.80 -41.76
C VAL A 331 -7.82 -8.60 -42.38
N SER A 332 -7.64 -8.99 -43.66
CA SER A 332 -6.38 -8.84 -44.38
C SER A 332 -5.94 -7.36 -44.49
N ARG A 333 -6.89 -6.43 -44.64
CA ARG A 333 -6.61 -4.98 -44.63
C ARG A 333 -6.15 -4.50 -43.27
N LEU A 334 -6.75 -4.97 -42.19
CA LEU A 334 -6.34 -4.65 -40.83
C LEU A 334 -4.94 -5.22 -40.55
N ILE A 335 -4.67 -6.47 -40.91
CA ILE A 335 -3.35 -7.11 -40.77
C ILE A 335 -2.28 -6.31 -41.49
N ALA A 336 -2.50 -5.96 -42.78
CA ALA A 336 -1.56 -5.16 -43.57
C ALA A 336 -1.30 -3.77 -42.92
N HIS A 337 -2.30 -3.18 -42.29
CA HIS A 337 -2.12 -1.93 -41.58
C HIS A 337 -1.27 -2.10 -40.31
N LEU A 338 -1.51 -3.15 -39.51
CA LEU A 338 -0.76 -3.48 -38.29
C LEU A 338 0.71 -3.81 -38.62
N ASP A 339 0.97 -4.59 -39.68
CA ASP A 339 2.31 -4.89 -40.17
C ASP A 339 3.05 -3.64 -40.59
N GLY A 340 2.35 -2.72 -41.31
CA GLY A 340 2.91 -1.42 -41.70
C GLY A 340 3.27 -0.52 -40.53
N GLN A 341 2.64 -0.69 -39.37
CA GLN A 341 2.94 0.03 -38.12
C GLN A 341 3.91 -0.71 -37.19
N GLY A 342 4.23 -1.98 -37.47
CA GLY A 342 5.04 -2.82 -36.61
C GLY A 342 4.35 -3.16 -35.28
N THR A 343 3.01 -3.20 -35.28
CA THR A 343 2.21 -3.53 -34.08
C THR A 343 2.00 -5.04 -34.03
N ASP A 344 2.38 -5.68 -32.92
CA ASP A 344 2.13 -7.11 -32.71
C ASP A 344 0.62 -7.39 -32.65
N TYR A 345 0.17 -8.45 -33.31
CA TYR A 345 -1.23 -8.87 -33.29
C TYR A 345 -1.37 -10.39 -33.11
N TYR A 346 -2.51 -10.80 -32.54
CA TYR A 346 -2.85 -12.20 -32.29
C TYR A 346 -4.29 -12.46 -32.72
N LEU A 347 -4.49 -13.55 -33.49
CA LEU A 347 -5.81 -14.06 -33.82
C LEU A 347 -6.32 -14.88 -32.63
N ILE A 348 -7.47 -14.52 -32.07
CA ILE A 348 -8.01 -15.18 -30.89
C ILE A 348 -9.52 -15.44 -31.04
N SER A 349 -10.00 -16.44 -30.29
CA SER A 349 -11.40 -16.57 -29.95
C SER A 349 -11.56 -16.59 -28.44
N ALA A 350 -12.03 -15.49 -27.88
CA ALA A 350 -12.28 -15.40 -26.45
C ALA A 350 -13.38 -16.39 -25.98
N ALA A 351 -14.30 -16.77 -26.89
CA ALA A 351 -15.39 -17.70 -26.60
C ALA A 351 -14.88 -19.16 -26.50
N THR A 352 -13.96 -19.58 -27.36
CA THR A 352 -13.41 -20.94 -27.39
C THR A 352 -12.12 -21.08 -26.60
N GLY A 353 -11.46 -19.95 -26.25
CA GLY A 353 -10.15 -19.92 -25.60
C GLY A 353 -8.96 -20.06 -26.55
N GLN A 354 -9.19 -20.21 -27.87
CA GLN A 354 -8.13 -20.34 -28.86
C GLN A 354 -7.29 -19.05 -28.95
N GLY A 355 -5.95 -19.16 -28.96
CA GLY A 355 -5.01 -18.05 -29.08
C GLY A 355 -4.90 -17.16 -27.83
N VAL A 356 -5.76 -17.36 -26.81
CA VAL A 356 -5.80 -16.52 -25.62
C VAL A 356 -4.54 -16.67 -24.77
N ARG A 357 -4.03 -17.91 -24.64
CA ARG A 357 -2.83 -18.19 -23.84
C ARG A 357 -1.58 -17.58 -24.46
N GLU A 358 -1.46 -17.64 -25.77
CA GLU A 358 -0.37 -17.05 -26.57
C GLU A 358 -0.38 -15.53 -26.43
N LEU A 359 -1.54 -14.90 -26.54
CA LEU A 359 -1.72 -13.47 -26.31
C LEU A 359 -1.27 -13.07 -24.90
N MET A 360 -1.66 -13.83 -23.86
CA MET A 360 -1.29 -13.53 -22.48
C MET A 360 0.22 -13.71 -22.23
N ASN A 361 0.85 -14.72 -22.84
CA ASN A 361 2.30 -14.90 -22.78
C ASN A 361 3.04 -13.74 -23.44
N ALA A 362 2.58 -13.27 -24.60
CA ALA A 362 3.14 -12.10 -25.28
C ALA A 362 2.99 -10.84 -24.46
N ALA A 363 1.81 -10.62 -23.85
CA ALA A 363 1.58 -9.50 -22.96
C ALA A 363 2.54 -9.51 -21.75
N ALA A 364 2.77 -10.69 -21.14
CA ALA A 364 3.73 -10.84 -20.04
C ALA A 364 5.17 -10.50 -20.50
N GLY A 365 5.58 -10.95 -21.68
CA GLY A 365 6.90 -10.62 -22.24
C GLY A 365 7.09 -9.13 -22.48
N ARG A 366 6.06 -8.46 -23.03
CA ARG A 366 6.08 -7.00 -23.26
C ARG A 366 6.07 -6.19 -21.94
N LEU A 367 5.36 -6.67 -20.90
CA LEU A 367 5.39 -6.04 -19.57
C LEU A 367 6.80 -6.05 -18.99
N VAL A 368 7.51 -7.19 -19.07
CA VAL A 368 8.90 -7.29 -18.59
C VAL A 368 9.83 -6.36 -19.39
N GLN A 369 9.64 -6.25 -20.70
CA GLN A 369 10.42 -5.31 -21.52
C GLN A 369 10.14 -3.85 -21.12
N ALA A 370 8.88 -3.47 -20.96
CA ALA A 370 8.50 -2.12 -20.56
C ALA A 370 9.07 -1.75 -19.17
N GLU A 371 9.08 -2.70 -18.22
CA GLU A 371 9.70 -2.50 -16.90
C GLU A 371 11.22 -2.28 -16.99
N ASN A 372 11.91 -3.04 -17.84
CA ASN A 372 13.35 -2.88 -18.05
C ASN A 372 13.69 -1.55 -18.73
N ASP A 373 12.87 -1.12 -19.69
CA ASP A 373 13.05 0.16 -20.41
C ASP A 373 12.82 1.36 -19.47
N GLU A 374 11.84 1.29 -18.57
CA GLU A 374 11.60 2.30 -17.53
C GLU A 374 12.77 2.38 -16.54
N GLU A 375 13.34 1.24 -16.12
CA GLU A 375 14.54 1.21 -15.27
C GLU A 375 15.78 1.82 -15.97
N ALA A 376 15.95 1.55 -17.26
CA ALA A 376 17.07 2.09 -18.05
C ALA A 376 16.93 3.60 -18.33
N ALA A 377 15.71 4.11 -18.45
CA ALA A 377 15.42 5.51 -18.69
C ALA A 377 15.54 6.39 -17.43
N GLY A 378 15.81 5.83 -16.25
CA GLY A 378 15.82 6.54 -14.97
C GLY A 378 14.47 7.20 -14.74
N ALA A 379 13.50 6.46 -14.27
CA ALA A 379 12.11 6.89 -14.16
C ALA A 379 11.99 8.30 -13.55
N PRO A 380 11.20 9.21 -14.12
CA PRO A 380 10.90 10.47 -13.49
C PRO A 380 10.13 10.20 -12.20
N SER A 381 10.66 10.65 -11.07
CA SER A 381 9.98 10.61 -9.78
C SER A 381 8.62 11.29 -9.90
N TRP A 382 7.55 10.52 -9.75
CA TRP A 382 6.18 11.02 -9.78
C TRP A 382 5.92 11.90 -8.56
N GLY A 383 5.81 13.20 -8.80
CA GLY A 383 5.27 14.18 -7.87
C GLY A 383 6.26 14.71 -6.83
N ASP A 384 6.19 16.02 -6.69
CA ASP A 384 6.89 16.79 -5.66
C ASP A 384 6.69 16.15 -4.28
N GLN A 385 7.75 15.55 -3.73
CA GLN A 385 7.79 14.91 -2.42
C GLN A 385 7.56 15.91 -1.26
N SER A 386 7.36 17.19 -1.55
CA SER A 386 7.12 18.25 -0.56
C SER A 386 5.77 18.18 0.14
N GLN A 387 4.79 17.39 -0.38
CA GLN A 387 3.47 17.17 0.25
C GLN A 387 3.39 15.91 1.11
N TRP A 388 4.48 15.17 1.26
CA TRP A 388 4.49 13.98 2.12
C TRP A 388 4.36 14.43 3.58
N MET A 389 3.34 13.93 4.25
CA MET A 389 3.18 14.11 5.66
C MET A 389 4.44 13.55 6.36
N ARG A 390 5.39 14.40 6.69
CA ARG A 390 6.42 14.03 7.65
C ARG A 390 5.66 13.52 8.86
N VAL A 391 5.89 12.27 9.26
CA VAL A 391 5.46 11.82 10.57
C VAL A 391 6.20 12.73 11.55
N THR A 392 5.57 13.86 11.85
CA THR A 392 6.10 14.80 12.82
C THR A 392 6.16 14.05 14.14
N ARG A 393 7.33 14.05 14.75
CA ARG A 393 7.45 13.57 16.12
C ARG A 393 6.44 14.39 16.92
N VAL A 394 5.69 13.71 17.77
CA VAL A 394 4.74 14.38 18.69
C VAL A 394 5.42 15.53 19.47
N GLU A 395 6.75 15.50 19.54
CA GLU A 395 7.60 16.49 20.20
C GLU A 395 7.76 17.81 19.43
N ASP A 396 7.47 17.83 18.11
CA ASP A 396 7.59 19.01 17.25
C ASP A 396 6.27 19.82 17.16
N ASP A 397 5.24 19.40 17.90
CA ASP A 397 3.95 20.11 18.01
C ASP A 397 4.13 21.34 18.93
N PRO A 398 3.80 22.55 18.49
CA PRO A 398 3.91 23.76 19.30
C PRO A 398 3.12 23.66 20.61
N ASP A 399 2.00 22.92 20.64
CA ASP A 399 1.18 22.70 21.82
C ASP A 399 1.63 21.51 22.68
N TYR A 400 2.77 20.89 22.35
CA TYR A 400 3.25 19.69 23.03
C TYR A 400 3.41 19.85 24.54
N ARG A 401 3.83 21.04 25.01
CA ARG A 401 4.08 21.34 26.42
C ARG A 401 2.86 21.90 27.18
N ASP A 402 1.79 22.22 26.45
CA ASP A 402 0.61 22.80 27.09
C ASP A 402 -0.17 21.73 27.85
N VAL A 403 -0.47 22.07 29.13
CA VAL A 403 -1.31 21.25 30.01
C VAL A 403 -2.64 21.95 30.16
N LYS A 404 -3.71 21.32 29.69
CA LYS A 404 -5.09 21.78 29.89
C LYS A 404 -5.60 21.20 31.19
N ILE A 405 -6.26 22.05 31.96
CA ILE A 405 -6.84 21.70 33.25
C ILE A 405 -8.35 21.92 33.13
N SER A 406 -9.13 20.86 33.38
CA SER A 406 -10.59 20.89 33.48
C SER A 406 -11.02 20.28 34.82
N GLU A 407 -12.24 20.58 35.25
CA GLU A 407 -12.84 19.98 36.43
C GLU A 407 -13.91 19.01 36.00
N ALA A 408 -13.92 17.81 36.59
CA ALA A 408 -14.91 16.77 36.34
C ALA A 408 -16.13 16.96 37.26
N ASP A 409 -17.25 16.34 36.91
CA ASP A 409 -18.51 16.43 37.67
C ASP A 409 -18.40 15.90 39.12
N ASP A 410 -17.38 15.09 39.40
CA ASP A 410 -17.04 14.55 40.72
C ASP A 410 -16.09 15.46 41.54
N GLY A 411 -15.74 16.64 41.04
CA GLY A 411 -14.83 17.58 41.67
C GLY A 411 -13.36 17.28 41.52
N ALA A 412 -13.00 16.25 40.73
CA ALA A 412 -11.60 15.94 40.43
C ALA A 412 -11.04 16.89 39.34
N PHE A 413 -9.80 17.34 39.52
CA PHE A 413 -9.10 18.11 38.49
C PHE A 413 -8.49 17.22 37.44
N VAL A 414 -9.01 17.28 36.23
CA VAL A 414 -8.52 16.46 35.07
C VAL A 414 -7.42 17.23 34.37
N LEU A 415 -6.23 16.59 34.30
CA LEU A 415 -5.09 17.10 33.58
C LEU A 415 -4.95 16.41 32.25
N SER A 416 -4.85 17.18 31.18
CA SER A 416 -4.61 16.65 29.82
C SER A 416 -3.48 17.42 29.12
N GLY A 417 -2.63 16.69 28.38
CA GLY A 417 -1.52 17.29 27.64
C GLY A 417 -0.54 16.23 27.14
N LYS A 418 -0.05 16.39 25.91
CA LYS A 418 0.83 15.40 25.26
C LYS A 418 2.12 15.14 26.04
N HIS A 419 2.75 16.20 26.53
CA HIS A 419 3.98 16.09 27.33
C HIS A 419 3.72 15.49 28.72
N LEU A 420 2.63 15.90 29.38
CA LEU A 420 2.22 15.34 30.66
C LEU A 420 1.95 13.83 30.55
N TYR A 421 1.21 13.42 29.53
CA TYR A 421 0.93 12.00 29.30
C TYR A 421 2.19 11.19 29.05
N LYS A 422 3.18 11.73 28.34
CA LYS A 422 4.47 11.07 28.15
C LYS A 422 5.18 10.81 29.46
N ILE A 423 5.23 11.79 30.36
CA ILE A 423 5.87 11.64 31.67
C ILE A 423 5.09 10.66 32.51
N PHE A 424 3.77 10.79 32.54
CA PHE A 424 2.89 9.89 33.25
C PHE A 424 3.08 8.43 32.79
N ASP A 425 3.10 8.17 31.49
CA ASP A 425 3.30 6.84 30.90
C ASP A 425 4.71 6.27 31.16
N SER A 426 5.71 7.12 31.38
CA SER A 426 7.08 6.72 31.74
C SER A 426 7.32 6.57 33.26
N THR A 427 6.28 6.85 34.08
CA THR A 427 6.37 6.74 35.54
C THR A 427 6.09 5.29 35.97
N ASN A 428 6.97 4.71 36.77
CA ASN A 428 6.71 3.41 37.39
C ASN A 428 5.95 3.62 38.71
N PHE A 429 4.63 3.36 38.71
CA PHE A 429 3.76 3.56 39.85
C PHE A 429 4.03 2.62 41.04
N ASN A 430 4.82 1.56 40.85
CA ASN A 430 5.24 0.66 41.91
C ASN A 430 6.52 1.13 42.63
N ASP A 431 7.09 2.23 42.20
CA ASP A 431 8.33 2.79 42.76
C ASP A 431 8.12 4.21 43.29
N ALA A 432 8.32 4.40 44.60
CA ALA A 432 8.13 5.69 45.27
C ALA A 432 9.04 6.79 44.71
N GLY A 433 10.26 6.42 44.24
CA GLY A 433 11.17 7.39 43.62
C GLY A 433 10.66 7.94 42.27
N SER A 434 10.01 7.09 41.48
CA SER A 434 9.40 7.45 40.20
C SER A 434 8.16 8.33 40.41
N LEU A 435 7.34 8.04 41.42
CA LEU A 435 6.21 8.86 41.82
C LEU A 435 6.67 10.27 42.29
N GLY A 436 7.73 10.32 43.13
CA GLY A 436 8.33 11.56 43.57
C GLY A 436 8.90 12.38 42.38
N TYR A 437 9.39 11.74 41.32
CA TYR A 437 9.81 12.42 40.10
C TYR A 437 8.65 13.04 39.34
N LEU A 438 7.52 12.33 39.19
CA LEU A 438 6.29 12.84 38.58
C LEU A 438 5.76 14.04 39.38
N ASN A 439 5.68 13.93 40.72
CA ASN A 439 5.24 15.00 41.60
C ASN A 439 6.11 16.25 41.44
N LYS A 440 7.43 16.11 41.51
CA LYS A 440 8.38 17.19 41.29
C LYS A 440 8.21 17.85 39.92
N HIS A 441 7.86 17.08 38.90
CA HIS A 441 7.62 17.62 37.56
C HIS A 441 6.34 18.46 37.51
N LEU A 442 5.25 18.02 38.15
CA LEU A 442 4.01 18.79 38.28
C LEU A 442 4.23 20.12 39.02
N VAL A 443 5.04 20.12 40.07
CA VAL A 443 5.42 21.31 40.85
C VAL A 443 6.30 22.25 40.03
N SER A 444 7.39 21.73 39.43
CA SER A 444 8.39 22.56 38.72
C SER A 444 7.85 23.23 37.47
N ASN A 445 6.87 22.64 36.81
CA ASN A 445 6.18 23.21 35.64
C ASN A 445 4.99 24.13 36.03
N GLY A 446 4.81 24.38 37.32
CA GLY A 446 3.77 25.29 37.83
C GLY A 446 2.35 24.78 37.67
N ILE A 447 2.18 23.47 37.36
CA ILE A 447 0.84 22.87 37.20
C ILE A 447 0.11 22.89 38.53
N ILE A 448 0.78 22.48 39.61
CA ILE A 448 0.22 22.52 40.97
C ILE A 448 -0.18 23.96 41.39
N ARG A 449 0.63 24.96 41.07
CA ARG A 449 0.27 26.36 41.34
C ARG A 449 -1.00 26.78 40.59
N LYS A 450 -1.18 26.32 39.34
CA LYS A 450 -2.40 26.57 38.55
C LYS A 450 -3.62 25.86 39.14
N LEU A 451 -3.44 24.65 39.67
CA LEU A 451 -4.49 23.88 40.34
C LEU A 451 -4.93 24.51 41.66
N LYS A 452 -3.95 24.89 42.51
CA LYS A 452 -4.23 25.63 43.75
C LYS A 452 -4.98 26.94 43.50
N ALA A 453 -4.62 27.66 42.43
CA ALA A 453 -5.35 28.87 42.02
C ALA A 453 -6.80 28.61 41.55
N ARG A 454 -7.14 27.35 41.23
CA ARG A 454 -8.49 26.93 40.87
C ARG A 454 -9.24 26.21 42.00
N GLY A 455 -8.65 26.14 43.19
CA GLY A 455 -9.31 25.58 44.37
C GLY A 455 -8.87 24.18 44.75
N LEU A 456 -7.74 23.66 44.27
CA LEU A 456 -7.17 22.41 44.75
C LEU A 456 -6.73 22.57 46.22
N GLU A 457 -7.34 21.82 47.11
CA GLU A 457 -6.98 21.72 48.55
C GLU A 457 -6.22 20.43 48.83
N GLU A 458 -5.63 20.28 50.02
CA GLU A 458 -4.99 19.02 50.46
C GLU A 458 -6.01 17.87 50.48
N GLY A 459 -5.60 16.74 49.96
CA GLY A 459 -6.48 15.58 49.76
C GLY A 459 -7.35 15.68 48.48
N GLY A 460 -7.26 16.80 47.76
CA GLY A 460 -7.98 16.94 46.47
C GLY A 460 -7.48 15.98 45.41
N THR A 461 -8.41 15.51 44.58
CA THR A 461 -8.14 14.52 43.55
C THR A 461 -7.67 15.15 42.24
N ILE A 462 -6.52 14.69 41.76
CA ILE A 462 -5.97 14.99 40.42
C ILE A 462 -6.11 13.77 39.57
N ARG A 463 -6.77 13.88 38.40
CA ARG A 463 -6.95 12.80 37.42
C ARG A 463 -6.09 13.03 36.20
N ILE A 464 -5.27 12.03 35.88
CA ILE A 464 -4.47 12.00 34.64
C ILE A 464 -4.84 10.74 33.88
N LYS A 465 -5.45 10.87 32.70
CA LYS A 465 -6.11 9.75 31.99
C LYS A 465 -7.16 9.08 32.89
N ASP A 466 -7.03 7.77 33.15
CA ASP A 466 -7.92 6.97 33.98
C ASP A 466 -7.37 6.74 35.40
N PHE A 467 -6.36 7.52 35.80
CA PHE A 467 -5.68 7.35 37.09
C PHE A 467 -5.93 8.54 38.00
N ASP A 468 -6.47 8.28 39.18
CA ASP A 468 -6.72 9.25 40.22
C ASP A 468 -5.59 9.24 41.25
N MET A 469 -5.09 10.40 41.60
CA MET A 469 -4.09 10.64 42.65
C MET A 469 -4.55 11.73 43.59
N GLU A 470 -4.38 11.53 44.89
CA GLU A 470 -4.63 12.54 45.91
C GLU A 470 -3.38 13.41 46.04
N TRP A 471 -3.62 14.72 46.16
CA TRP A 471 -2.56 15.68 46.33
C TRP A 471 -2.37 16.05 47.81
N TYR A 472 -1.13 15.90 48.27
CA TYR A 472 -0.68 16.38 49.58
C TYR A 472 0.55 17.28 49.40
N ASP A 473 0.62 18.38 50.19
CA ASP A 473 1.84 19.23 50.24
C ASP A 473 2.92 18.43 50.97
N ASP A 474 3.98 18.02 50.32
CA ASP A 474 5.19 17.55 50.97
C ASP A 474 5.93 18.75 51.55
N GLU A 475 5.92 18.94 52.89
CA GLU A 475 6.74 19.92 53.61
C GLU A 475 8.25 19.73 53.37
#